data_46f2c85a05bc72c8f04e5cdf8e8f4983
#
_entry.id   46f2c85a05bc72c8f04e5cdf8e8f4983
#
_cell.length_a   1.000
_cell.length_b   1.000
_cell.length_c   1.000
_cell.angle_alpha   90.00
_cell.angle_beta   90.00
_cell.angle_gamma   90.00
#
_symmetry.space_group_name_H-M   'P 1'
#
loop_
_entity.id
_entity.type
_entity.pdbx_description
1 polymer ?
#
loop_
_entity_poly.entity_id
_entity_poly.type
_entity_poly.pdbx_seq_one_letter_code
_entity_poly.pdbx_strand_id
1 'polypeptide(L)'
;METIKLEKDYGADAAHEKWNGNFLTEDAYEQVISPTVDTAIYNPGASLFENIPLAYVVCDAYPDNQVFDCLKTIEDTTKMRANASGPILEEDMKAKGISEYRLRTPNSYQVKTKAGKWGMIAYANEIHSVMAGWKRGRFTGAIEESGWSKDNPDKFEILKQIGKYNEIAFEKVDSERYNAQKIFAEASILPEHRVGIVTTLSMNRYSDLGLGSKGMSVHVDSGDTEAGMTTMCHFRDGEYEGAYLTFPRYRLAIDAPHNSVIIADSLELHGVTSISGEGTRYTCVAYCDRRLATKGQLGKTEKKIGKYSDSATLGDFL
;
A
#
# COMPACT_ATOMS: atom_id res chain seq x y z
N MET A 1 -16.72 -16.35 -6.51
CA MET A 1 -15.86 -15.19 -6.79
C MET A 1 -16.25 -14.64 -8.15
N GLU A 2 -16.58 -13.37 -8.20
CA GLU A 2 -16.84 -12.62 -9.44
C GLU A 2 -15.53 -12.38 -10.19
N THR A 3 -15.58 -12.30 -11.51
CA THR A 3 -14.41 -12.04 -12.35
C THR A 3 -14.68 -10.85 -13.24
N ILE A 4 -13.86 -9.83 -13.14
CA ILE A 4 -13.89 -8.63 -13.96
C ILE A 4 -12.64 -8.60 -14.83
N LYS A 5 -12.81 -8.53 -16.14
CA LYS A 5 -11.72 -8.32 -17.09
C LYS A 5 -11.74 -6.88 -17.56
N LEU A 6 -10.63 -6.20 -17.40
CA LEU A 6 -10.47 -4.83 -17.88
C LEU A 6 -10.36 -4.86 -19.41
N GLU A 7 -10.95 -3.88 -20.06
CA GLU A 7 -11.00 -3.84 -21.53
C GLU A 7 -9.79 -3.13 -22.15
N LYS A 8 -9.19 -2.18 -21.43
CA LYS A 8 -8.18 -1.28 -21.97
C LYS A 8 -6.93 -1.21 -21.09
N ASP A 9 -5.78 -1.18 -21.75
CA ASP A 9 -4.48 -0.80 -21.20
C ASP A 9 -4.03 0.49 -21.91
N TYR A 10 -3.85 1.56 -21.16
CA TYR A 10 -3.43 2.86 -21.70
C TYR A 10 -1.90 3.00 -21.81
N GLY A 11 -1.17 1.93 -21.51
CA GLY A 11 0.28 1.85 -21.59
C GLY A 11 1.00 2.27 -20.30
N ALA A 12 1.94 1.43 -19.89
CA ALA A 12 2.70 1.66 -18.65
C ALA A 12 3.52 2.95 -18.71
N ASP A 13 4.22 3.21 -19.83
CA ASP A 13 5.07 4.40 -19.99
C ASP A 13 4.25 5.69 -19.95
N ALA A 14 3.11 5.73 -20.65
CA ALA A 14 2.22 6.90 -20.66
C ALA A 14 1.62 7.17 -19.28
N ALA A 15 1.22 6.12 -18.56
CA ALA A 15 0.71 6.25 -17.20
C ALA A 15 1.81 6.72 -16.24
N HIS A 16 3.02 6.17 -16.37
CA HIS A 16 4.17 6.56 -15.55
C HIS A 16 4.58 8.01 -15.78
N GLU A 17 4.67 8.45 -17.04
CA GLU A 17 5.02 9.83 -17.39
C GLU A 17 4.01 10.83 -16.83
N LYS A 18 2.71 10.52 -16.93
CA LYS A 18 1.64 11.42 -16.52
C LYS A 18 1.42 11.44 -15.01
N TRP A 19 1.44 10.29 -14.37
CA TRP A 19 0.90 10.13 -13.01
C TRP A 19 1.95 9.92 -11.93
N ASN A 20 3.09 9.29 -12.23
CA ASN A 20 4.06 8.93 -11.21
C ASN A 20 4.56 10.15 -10.40
N GLY A 21 4.38 10.08 -9.08
CA GLY A 21 4.71 11.18 -8.16
C GLY A 21 3.68 12.30 -8.11
N ASN A 22 2.61 12.25 -8.91
CA ASN A 22 1.54 13.24 -8.98
C ASN A 22 0.29 12.78 -8.23
N PHE A 23 -0.58 13.71 -7.86
CA PHE A 23 -1.92 13.39 -7.39
C PHE A 23 -2.81 12.96 -8.56
N LEU A 24 -3.78 12.11 -8.24
CA LEU A 24 -4.79 11.69 -9.20
C LEU A 24 -5.71 12.86 -9.56
N THR A 25 -5.99 13.01 -10.84
CA THR A 25 -7.02 13.92 -11.38
C THR A 25 -8.23 13.10 -11.85
N GLU A 26 -9.33 13.76 -12.15
CA GLU A 26 -10.60 13.09 -12.53
C GLU A 26 -10.45 12.12 -13.71
N ASP A 27 -9.50 12.37 -14.60
CA ASP A 27 -9.22 11.51 -15.75
C ASP A 27 -8.28 10.33 -15.44
N ALA A 28 -7.89 10.14 -14.19
CA ALA A 28 -7.08 9.00 -13.78
C ALA A 28 -7.88 7.69 -13.73
N TYR A 29 -9.19 7.77 -13.69
CA TYR A 29 -10.07 6.61 -13.76
C TYR A 29 -11.35 6.93 -14.55
N GLU A 30 -11.84 5.94 -15.26
CA GLU A 30 -13.11 5.98 -16.03
C GLU A 30 -14.11 4.98 -15.44
N GLN A 31 -13.61 4.00 -14.71
CA GLN A 31 -14.40 2.94 -14.10
C GLN A 31 -14.16 2.87 -12.60
N VAL A 32 -15.23 2.85 -11.83
CA VAL A 32 -15.22 2.53 -10.39
C VAL A 32 -15.86 1.17 -10.19
N ILE A 33 -15.13 0.26 -9.57
CA ILE A 33 -15.63 -1.06 -9.18
C ILE A 33 -15.90 -1.03 -7.68
N SER A 34 -17.15 -1.32 -7.28
CA SER A 34 -17.58 -1.42 -5.88
C SER A 34 -18.01 -2.86 -5.60
N PRO A 35 -17.08 -3.75 -5.22
CA PRO A 35 -17.37 -5.15 -4.99
C PRO A 35 -18.32 -5.36 -3.82
N THR A 36 -19.32 -6.24 -4.00
CA THR A 36 -20.22 -6.71 -2.93
C THR A 36 -20.01 -8.18 -2.59
N VAL A 37 -19.17 -8.85 -3.36
CA VAL A 37 -18.74 -10.25 -3.19
C VAL A 37 -17.26 -10.36 -3.54
N ASP A 38 -16.63 -11.46 -3.17
CA ASP A 38 -15.24 -11.72 -3.55
C ASP A 38 -15.07 -11.56 -5.06
N THR A 39 -14.15 -10.68 -5.45
CA THR A 39 -13.97 -10.26 -6.85
C THR A 39 -12.51 -10.34 -7.26
N ALA A 40 -12.26 -10.88 -8.45
CA ALA A 40 -10.96 -10.88 -9.10
C ALA A 40 -10.96 -9.91 -10.30
N ILE A 41 -9.95 -9.07 -10.41
CA ILE A 41 -9.80 -8.06 -11.47
C ILE A 41 -8.54 -8.38 -12.26
N TYR A 42 -8.69 -8.60 -13.55
CA TYR A 42 -7.62 -9.01 -14.46
C TYR A 42 -7.23 -7.95 -15.45
N ASN A 43 -5.95 -7.91 -15.78
CA ASN A 43 -5.40 -7.03 -16.81
C ASN A 43 -6.02 -7.29 -18.19
N PRO A 44 -6.12 -6.25 -19.04
CA PRO A 44 -6.55 -6.41 -20.41
C PRO A 44 -5.55 -7.28 -21.20
N GLY A 45 -6.07 -8.09 -22.11
CA GLY A 45 -5.24 -8.87 -23.03
C GLY A 45 -4.57 -10.10 -22.42
N ALA A 46 -4.80 -10.40 -21.15
CA ALA A 46 -4.36 -11.64 -20.55
C ALA A 46 -4.94 -12.82 -21.36
N SER A 47 -4.06 -13.60 -21.98
CA SER A 47 -4.46 -14.87 -22.59
C SER A 47 -4.96 -15.82 -21.51
N LEU A 48 -5.68 -16.89 -21.88
CA LEU A 48 -6.10 -17.90 -20.92
C LEU A 48 -4.93 -18.53 -20.14
N PHE A 49 -3.70 -18.32 -20.61
CA PHE A 49 -2.47 -18.86 -20.01
C PHE A 49 -1.63 -17.79 -19.29
N GLU A 50 -1.99 -16.49 -19.42
CA GLU A 50 -1.29 -15.36 -18.82
C GLU A 50 -2.25 -14.49 -18.01
N ASN A 51 -3.24 -15.08 -17.38
CA ASN A 51 -4.18 -14.35 -16.52
C ASN A 51 -3.48 -13.89 -15.25
N ILE A 52 -2.76 -12.79 -15.36
CA ILE A 52 -2.18 -12.11 -14.19
C ILE A 52 -3.26 -11.22 -13.61
N PRO A 53 -3.78 -11.51 -12.41
CA PRO A 53 -4.71 -10.61 -11.76
C PRO A 53 -3.99 -9.33 -11.35
N LEU A 54 -4.63 -8.19 -11.59
CA LEU A 54 -4.21 -6.90 -11.08
C LEU A 54 -4.51 -6.79 -9.59
N ALA A 55 -5.70 -7.22 -9.20
CA ALA A 55 -6.15 -7.18 -7.82
C ALA A 55 -7.26 -8.21 -7.54
N TYR A 56 -7.38 -8.55 -6.26
CA TYR A 56 -8.53 -9.24 -5.69
C TYR A 56 -9.13 -8.39 -4.58
N VAL A 57 -10.43 -8.46 -4.40
CA VAL A 57 -11.13 -7.93 -3.22
C VAL A 57 -11.86 -9.09 -2.55
N VAL A 58 -11.52 -9.37 -1.30
CA VAL A 58 -12.16 -10.39 -0.47
C VAL A 58 -13.02 -9.68 0.55
N CYS A 59 -14.33 -9.92 0.50
CA CYS A 59 -15.31 -9.31 1.40
C CYS A 59 -15.42 -10.10 2.71
N ASP A 60 -15.85 -9.41 3.79
CA ASP A 60 -16.06 -10.00 5.12
C ASP A 60 -14.86 -10.83 5.61
N ALA A 61 -13.66 -10.27 5.41
CA ALA A 61 -12.41 -11.00 5.61
C ALA A 61 -12.01 -11.16 7.08
N TYR A 62 -12.49 -10.29 7.96
CA TYR A 62 -12.16 -10.29 9.38
C TYR A 62 -13.39 -10.69 10.21
N PRO A 63 -13.30 -11.77 11.01
CA PRO A 63 -14.43 -12.33 11.74
C PRO A 63 -14.85 -11.50 12.96
N ASP A 64 -14.00 -10.59 13.43
CA ASP A 64 -14.24 -9.73 14.56
C ASP A 64 -13.71 -8.31 14.33
N ASN A 65 -14.04 -7.39 15.22
CA ASN A 65 -13.68 -5.98 15.11
C ASN A 65 -12.35 -5.62 15.77
N GLN A 66 -11.60 -6.57 16.35
CA GLN A 66 -10.40 -6.24 17.13
C GLN A 66 -9.34 -5.48 16.32
N VAL A 67 -9.14 -5.88 15.07
CA VAL A 67 -8.21 -5.20 14.15
C VAL A 67 -8.72 -3.78 13.85
N PHE A 68 -10.00 -3.64 13.54
CA PHE A 68 -10.61 -2.35 13.24
C PHE A 68 -10.55 -1.40 14.45
N ASP A 69 -10.92 -1.87 15.63
CA ASP A 69 -10.87 -1.09 16.86
C ASP A 69 -9.42 -0.66 17.18
N CYS A 70 -8.45 -1.55 16.95
CA CYS A 70 -7.03 -1.22 17.10
C CYS A 70 -6.59 -0.13 16.11
N LEU A 71 -7.00 -0.21 14.84
CA LEU A 71 -6.67 0.79 13.82
C LEU A 71 -7.24 2.17 14.16
N LYS A 72 -8.42 2.24 14.78
CA LYS A 72 -9.04 3.51 15.23
C LYS A 72 -8.21 4.23 16.30
N THR A 73 -7.36 3.54 17.03
CA THR A 73 -6.49 4.12 18.06
C THR A 73 -5.14 4.64 17.55
N ILE A 74 -4.91 4.58 16.24
CA ILE A 74 -3.62 5.02 15.65
C ILE A 74 -3.35 6.51 15.90
N GLU A 75 -4.38 7.33 15.94
CA GLU A 75 -4.26 8.78 16.11
C GLU A 75 -3.48 9.21 17.33
N ASP A 76 -3.69 8.52 18.46
CA ASP A 76 -3.08 8.86 19.72
C ASP A 76 -1.58 8.65 19.74
N THR A 77 -1.03 7.97 18.73
CA THR A 77 0.34 7.48 18.73
C THR A 77 1.22 8.12 17.67
N THR A 78 0.67 8.91 16.76
CA THR A 78 1.41 9.36 15.60
C THR A 78 1.96 10.77 15.73
N LYS A 79 3.26 10.85 15.79
CA LYS A 79 3.95 11.97 15.13
C LYS A 79 3.72 11.75 13.63
N MET A 80 2.73 12.47 13.09
CA MET A 80 2.33 12.41 11.69
C MET A 80 3.55 12.41 10.78
N ARG A 81 3.70 11.37 10.01
CA ARG A 81 4.58 11.40 8.85
C ARG A 81 3.70 11.60 7.64
N ALA A 82 3.90 12.69 6.94
CA ALA A 82 3.43 12.83 5.59
C ALA A 82 3.99 11.66 4.77
N ASN A 83 3.15 10.70 4.45
CA ASN A 83 3.53 9.63 3.54
C ASN A 83 3.36 10.15 2.12
N ALA A 84 4.38 9.89 1.29
CA ALA A 84 4.37 9.93 -0.17
C ALA A 84 3.30 10.86 -0.77
N SER A 85 3.20 12.04 -0.24
CA SER A 85 2.37 13.08 -0.81
C SER A 85 3.02 13.52 -2.10
N GLY A 86 2.24 13.75 -3.11
CA GLY A 86 2.68 14.27 -4.39
C GLY A 86 3.37 15.63 -4.27
N PRO A 87 3.57 16.31 -5.38
CA PRO A 87 4.29 17.56 -5.41
C PRO A 87 3.63 18.59 -4.48
N ILE A 88 4.43 19.21 -3.64
CA ILE A 88 3.99 20.33 -2.83
C ILE A 88 3.89 21.53 -3.75
N LEU A 89 2.70 22.03 -3.96
CA LEU A 89 2.48 23.17 -4.82
C LEU A 89 2.82 24.47 -4.09
N GLU A 90 3.33 25.46 -4.80
CA GLU A 90 3.64 26.78 -4.25
C GLU A 90 2.40 27.44 -3.62
N GLU A 91 1.25 27.18 -4.18
CA GLU A 91 -0.05 27.64 -3.69
C GLU A 91 -0.38 27.11 -2.29
N ASP A 92 -0.09 25.82 -2.05
CA ASP A 92 -0.28 25.21 -0.73
C ASP A 92 0.65 25.82 0.33
N MET A 93 1.86 26.22 -0.07
CA MET A 93 2.81 26.89 0.80
C MET A 93 2.32 28.29 1.17
N LYS A 94 1.83 29.03 0.19
CA LYS A 94 1.25 30.37 0.37
C LYS A 94 0.00 30.31 1.25
N ALA A 95 -0.90 29.35 0.99
CA ALA A 95 -2.11 29.16 1.81
C ALA A 95 -1.81 28.87 3.28
N LYS A 96 -0.67 28.22 3.56
CA LYS A 96 -0.18 27.96 4.93
C LYS A 96 0.69 29.07 5.52
N GLY A 97 0.82 30.19 4.82
CA GLY A 97 1.66 31.32 5.26
C GLY A 97 3.16 31.00 5.29
N ILE A 98 3.61 30.02 4.52
CA ILE A 98 5.02 29.64 4.46
C ILE A 98 5.70 30.46 3.36
N SER A 99 6.56 31.41 3.77
CA SER A 99 7.26 32.31 2.86
C SER A 99 8.71 31.90 2.58
N GLU A 100 9.34 31.14 3.47
CA GLU A 100 10.72 30.69 3.29
C GLU A 100 10.79 29.17 3.18
N TYR A 101 11.02 28.67 1.97
CA TYR A 101 11.18 27.25 1.67
C TYR A 101 12.27 27.03 0.63
N ARG A 102 12.79 25.82 0.57
CA ARG A 102 13.71 25.37 -0.48
C ARG A 102 13.39 23.96 -0.93
N LEU A 103 13.42 23.75 -2.24
CA LEU A 103 13.28 22.46 -2.85
C LEU A 103 14.49 21.58 -2.49
N ARG A 104 14.24 20.36 -2.06
CA ARG A 104 15.29 19.39 -1.80
C ARG A 104 15.26 18.23 -2.81
N THR A 105 14.06 17.80 -3.17
CA THR A 105 13.76 16.89 -4.28
C THR A 105 12.45 17.38 -4.91
N PRO A 106 12.05 16.91 -6.09
CA PRO A 106 10.77 17.32 -6.68
C PRO A 106 9.58 17.24 -5.73
N ASN A 107 9.64 16.32 -4.75
CA ASN A 107 8.53 16.05 -3.83
C ASN A 107 8.88 16.32 -2.36
N SER A 108 9.95 17.04 -2.06
CA SER A 108 10.30 17.37 -0.68
C SER A 108 10.88 18.77 -0.55
N TYR A 109 10.34 19.50 0.40
CA TYR A 109 10.76 20.86 0.74
C TYR A 109 11.29 20.91 2.16
N GLN A 110 12.23 21.82 2.38
CA GLN A 110 12.57 22.26 3.73
C GLN A 110 12.01 23.65 3.92
N VAL A 111 11.44 23.90 5.09
CA VAL A 111 10.96 25.21 5.50
C VAL A 111 11.80 25.74 6.65
N LYS A 112 11.89 27.04 6.74
CA LYS A 112 12.53 27.68 7.86
C LYS A 112 11.56 27.73 9.03
N THR A 113 11.91 27.08 10.12
CA THR A 113 11.13 27.11 11.36
C THR A 113 11.15 28.50 11.99
N LYS A 114 10.20 28.78 12.90
CA LYS A 114 10.21 30.03 13.70
C LYS A 114 11.53 30.26 14.45
N ALA A 115 12.27 29.19 14.75
CA ALA A 115 13.60 29.28 15.37
C ALA A 115 14.74 29.47 14.36
N GLY A 116 14.43 29.74 13.09
CA GLY A 116 15.41 29.98 12.03
C GLY A 116 16.13 28.73 11.50
N LYS A 117 15.75 27.54 11.96
CA LYS A 117 16.35 26.27 11.50
C LYS A 117 15.57 25.72 10.31
N TRP A 118 16.28 25.07 9.38
CA TRP A 118 15.65 24.33 8.29
C TRP A 118 15.14 22.99 8.79
N GLY A 119 13.83 22.76 8.67
CA GLY A 119 13.16 21.52 9.00
C GLY A 119 12.43 20.94 7.79
N MET A 120 12.21 19.62 7.78
CA MET A 120 11.31 19.00 6.80
C MET A 120 9.90 19.47 7.09
N ILE A 121 9.15 19.83 6.05
CA ILE A 121 7.72 19.99 6.20
C ILE A 121 7.13 18.62 6.47
N ALA A 122 6.49 18.48 7.63
CA ALA A 122 5.40 17.55 7.75
C ALA A 122 4.24 18.18 6.97
N TYR A 123 3.91 17.65 5.82
CA TYR A 123 2.67 17.99 5.16
C TYR A 123 1.55 17.62 6.12
N ALA A 124 0.69 18.53 6.48
CA ALA A 124 -0.58 18.19 7.09
C ALA A 124 -1.43 17.58 5.97
N ASN A 125 -1.13 16.34 5.65
CA ASN A 125 -1.95 15.53 4.80
C ASN A 125 -3.07 14.98 5.67
N GLU A 126 -4.22 14.84 5.12
CA GLU A 126 -5.38 14.21 5.76
C GLU A 126 -5.18 12.69 5.92
N ILE A 127 -4.11 12.14 5.33
CA ILE A 127 -3.68 10.75 5.53
C ILE A 127 -2.65 10.69 6.65
N HIS A 128 -3.05 10.07 7.74
CA HIS A 128 -2.17 9.77 8.86
C HIS A 128 -1.63 8.35 8.72
N SER A 129 -0.31 8.20 8.73
CA SER A 129 0.33 6.90 8.54
C SER A 129 1.30 6.56 9.66
N VAL A 130 1.29 5.29 10.03
CA VAL A 130 2.24 4.70 10.97
C VAL A 130 2.70 3.33 10.47
N MET A 131 3.97 3.03 10.69
CA MET A 131 4.55 1.75 10.33
C MET A 131 4.74 0.89 11.57
N ALA A 132 4.23 -0.34 11.54
CA ALA A 132 4.50 -1.41 12.49
C ALA A 132 5.32 -2.55 11.84
N GLY A 133 5.87 -3.45 12.66
CA GLY A 133 6.72 -4.54 12.20
C GLY A 133 8.17 -4.11 11.99
N TRP A 134 8.84 -4.67 11.00
CA TRP A 134 10.28 -4.51 10.81
C TRP A 134 10.60 -3.68 9.57
N LYS A 135 11.73 -3.00 9.63
CA LYS A 135 12.27 -2.19 8.53
C LYS A 135 13.79 -2.25 8.53
N ARG A 136 14.40 -1.95 7.41
CA ARG A 136 15.84 -1.71 7.37
C ARG A 136 16.16 -0.28 7.84
N GLY A 137 16.99 -0.17 8.86
CA GLY A 137 17.43 1.12 9.37
C GLY A 137 18.16 1.91 8.29
N ARG A 138 17.71 3.16 8.06
CA ARG A 138 18.23 4.01 6.96
C ARG A 138 19.73 4.29 7.06
N PHE A 139 20.24 4.40 8.28
CA PHE A 139 21.64 4.76 8.54
C PHE A 139 22.48 3.54 8.96
N THR A 140 21.89 2.62 9.70
CA THR A 140 22.56 1.44 10.24
C THR A 140 22.60 0.30 9.23
N GLY A 141 21.65 0.24 8.32
CA GLY A 141 21.44 -0.91 7.45
C GLY A 141 20.99 -2.17 8.18
N ALA A 142 20.85 -2.12 9.52
CA ALA A 142 20.35 -3.23 10.32
C ALA A 142 18.83 -3.39 10.17
N ILE A 143 18.34 -4.59 10.41
CA ILE A 143 16.91 -4.84 10.55
C ILE A 143 16.49 -4.36 11.94
N GLU A 144 15.49 -3.50 11.98
CA GLU A 144 15.03 -2.85 13.21
C GLU A 144 13.51 -2.99 13.30
N GLU A 145 13.03 -3.35 14.47
CA GLU A 145 11.61 -3.21 14.76
C GLU A 145 11.22 -1.74 14.78
N SER A 146 10.03 -1.42 14.28
CA SER A 146 9.53 -0.03 14.23
C SER A 146 9.38 0.55 15.65
N GLY A 147 9.56 1.86 15.78
CA GLY A 147 9.35 2.53 17.07
C GLY A 147 7.92 2.34 17.58
N TRP A 148 6.94 2.38 16.69
CA TRP A 148 5.54 2.19 17.07
C TRP A 148 5.28 0.79 17.67
N SER A 149 5.83 -0.28 17.07
CA SER A 149 5.68 -1.65 17.60
C SER A 149 6.29 -1.79 18.98
N LYS A 150 7.48 -1.21 19.20
CA LYS A 150 8.15 -1.20 20.49
C LYS A 150 7.37 -0.45 21.56
N ASP A 151 6.79 0.67 21.20
CA ASP A 151 6.04 1.54 22.13
C ASP A 151 4.61 1.02 22.39
N ASN A 152 4.09 0.13 21.53
CA ASN A 152 2.72 -0.40 21.59
C ASN A 152 2.67 -1.93 21.37
N PRO A 153 3.35 -2.73 22.19
CA PRO A 153 3.47 -4.18 21.97
C PRO A 153 2.11 -4.88 21.97
N ASP A 154 1.21 -4.53 22.88
CA ASP A 154 -0.12 -5.16 22.97
C ASP A 154 -0.97 -4.88 21.72
N LYS A 155 -0.93 -3.64 21.21
CA LYS A 155 -1.62 -3.29 19.97
C LYS A 155 -0.98 -3.98 18.77
N PHE A 156 0.34 -4.14 18.77
CA PHE A 156 1.03 -4.85 17.71
C PHE A 156 0.64 -6.33 17.65
N GLU A 157 0.44 -6.99 18.80
CA GLU A 157 -0.08 -8.37 18.84
C GLU A 157 -1.48 -8.47 18.20
N ILE A 158 -2.36 -7.49 18.42
CA ILE A 158 -3.66 -7.45 17.74
C ILE A 158 -3.47 -7.29 16.23
N LEU A 159 -2.60 -6.36 15.80
CA LEU A 159 -2.36 -6.10 14.38
C LEU A 159 -1.67 -7.27 13.66
N LYS A 160 -0.96 -8.14 14.36
CA LYS A 160 -0.43 -9.37 13.75
C LYS A 160 -1.52 -10.29 13.21
N GLN A 161 -2.75 -10.16 13.70
CA GLN A 161 -3.89 -10.89 13.14
C GLN A 161 -4.19 -10.48 11.69
N ILE A 162 -3.81 -9.24 11.28
CA ILE A 162 -3.88 -8.82 9.88
C ILE A 162 -3.11 -9.80 9.00
N GLY A 163 -1.86 -10.12 9.37
CA GLY A 163 -1.07 -11.10 8.64
C GLY A 163 -1.82 -12.41 8.46
N LYS A 164 -2.38 -12.95 9.55
CA LYS A 164 -3.11 -14.23 9.52
C LYS A 164 -4.35 -14.21 8.61
N TYR A 165 -5.20 -13.20 8.75
CA TYR A 165 -6.44 -13.14 7.94
C TYR A 165 -6.14 -12.80 6.48
N ASN A 166 -5.15 -11.94 6.23
CA ASN A 166 -4.72 -11.64 4.88
C ASN A 166 -4.12 -12.87 4.18
N GLU A 167 -3.37 -13.71 4.91
CA GLU A 167 -2.85 -14.97 4.37
C GLU A 167 -3.99 -15.91 3.98
N ILE A 168 -5.00 -16.08 4.84
CA ILE A 168 -6.18 -16.90 4.54
C ILE A 168 -6.90 -16.37 3.30
N ALA A 169 -7.09 -15.05 3.19
CA ALA A 169 -7.73 -14.42 2.05
C ALA A 169 -6.90 -14.62 0.77
N PHE A 170 -5.58 -14.43 0.86
CA PHE A 170 -4.68 -14.53 -0.28
C PHE A 170 -4.58 -15.98 -0.78
N GLU A 171 -4.38 -16.96 0.10
CA GLU A 171 -4.34 -18.37 -0.26
C GLU A 171 -5.64 -18.84 -0.92
N LYS A 172 -6.79 -18.33 -0.43
CA LYS A 172 -8.11 -18.63 -0.98
C LYS A 172 -8.28 -18.19 -2.43
N VAL A 173 -7.76 -17.01 -2.80
CA VAL A 173 -8.02 -16.42 -4.12
C VAL A 173 -6.87 -16.65 -5.11
N ASP A 174 -5.63 -16.79 -4.63
CA ASP A 174 -4.44 -17.03 -5.45
C ASP A 174 -3.40 -17.85 -4.69
N SER A 175 -3.65 -19.15 -4.58
CA SER A 175 -2.77 -20.06 -3.85
C SER A 175 -1.36 -20.15 -4.46
N GLU A 176 -1.22 -19.93 -5.76
CA GLU A 176 0.06 -20.02 -6.45
C GLU A 176 0.99 -18.87 -6.02
N ARG A 177 0.52 -17.63 -6.10
CA ARG A 177 1.29 -16.45 -5.68
C ARG A 177 1.47 -16.40 -4.18
N TYR A 178 0.46 -16.80 -3.40
CA TYR A 178 0.61 -16.96 -1.96
C TYR A 178 1.76 -17.89 -1.62
N ASN A 179 1.82 -19.07 -2.24
CA ASN A 179 2.92 -20.03 -2.01
C ASN A 179 4.28 -19.50 -2.45
N ALA A 180 4.35 -18.78 -3.58
CA ALA A 180 5.58 -18.14 -4.02
C ALA A 180 6.10 -17.12 -2.99
N GLN A 181 5.22 -16.26 -2.48
CA GLN A 181 5.59 -15.29 -1.44
C GLN A 181 5.97 -15.97 -0.12
N LYS A 182 5.27 -17.02 0.25
CA LYS A 182 5.58 -17.84 1.44
C LYS A 182 6.97 -18.45 1.35
N ILE A 183 7.29 -19.08 0.23
CA ILE A 183 8.63 -19.64 -0.03
C ILE A 183 9.70 -18.54 0.07
N PHE A 184 9.45 -17.38 -0.54
CA PHE A 184 10.37 -16.24 -0.45
C PHE A 184 10.57 -15.79 1.01
N ALA A 185 9.49 -15.56 1.74
CA ALA A 185 9.53 -15.06 3.11
C ALA A 185 10.25 -16.06 4.04
N GLU A 186 9.93 -17.36 3.93
CA GLU A 186 10.51 -18.42 4.76
C GLU A 186 11.99 -18.67 4.45
N ALA A 187 12.38 -18.59 3.19
CA ALA A 187 13.76 -18.83 2.77
C ALA A 187 14.68 -17.63 2.98
N SER A 188 14.15 -16.42 3.01
CA SER A 188 14.96 -15.20 2.91
C SER A 188 14.90 -14.30 4.14
N ILE A 189 13.87 -14.43 4.99
CA ILE A 189 13.63 -13.55 6.13
C ILE A 189 13.51 -14.37 7.41
N LEU A 190 14.22 -13.97 8.45
CA LEU A 190 14.18 -14.64 9.74
C LEU A 190 12.77 -14.61 10.34
N PRO A 191 12.31 -15.69 10.99
CA PRO A 191 10.96 -15.78 11.56
C PRO A 191 10.60 -14.63 12.50
N GLU A 192 11.57 -14.16 13.30
CA GLU A 192 11.41 -13.04 14.23
C GLU A 192 11.25 -11.68 13.54
N HIS A 193 11.50 -11.58 12.24
CA HIS A 193 11.39 -10.36 11.44
C HIS A 193 10.18 -10.36 10.50
N ARG A 194 9.21 -11.23 10.74
CA ARG A 194 8.00 -11.31 9.91
C ARG A 194 6.73 -11.54 10.71
N VAL A 195 5.62 -11.18 10.12
CA VAL A 195 4.26 -11.47 10.55
C VAL A 195 3.66 -12.37 9.48
N GLY A 196 3.72 -13.70 9.69
CA GLY A 196 3.39 -14.64 8.63
C GLY A 196 4.30 -14.49 7.41
N ILE A 197 3.73 -14.21 6.24
CA ILE A 197 4.45 -14.01 4.97
C ILE A 197 4.83 -12.54 4.69
N VAL A 198 4.52 -11.62 5.60
CA VAL A 198 4.84 -10.19 5.47
C VAL A 198 5.80 -9.73 6.55
N THR A 199 6.43 -8.59 6.34
CA THR A 199 7.42 -8.03 7.28
C THR A 199 6.95 -6.73 7.92
N THR A 200 6.12 -5.99 7.22
CA THR A 200 5.79 -4.61 7.55
C THR A 200 4.31 -4.37 7.40
N LEU A 201 3.75 -3.63 8.34
CA LEU A 201 2.37 -3.19 8.37
C LEU A 201 2.36 -1.66 8.32
N SER A 202 1.86 -1.09 7.23
CA SER A 202 1.68 0.37 7.09
C SER A 202 0.22 0.72 7.33
N MET A 203 -0.05 1.21 8.53
CA MET A 203 -1.39 1.60 8.94
C MET A 203 -1.68 3.02 8.48
N ASN A 204 -2.86 3.24 7.88
CA ASN A 204 -3.28 4.53 7.39
C ASN A 204 -4.69 4.85 7.86
N ARG A 205 -4.89 6.08 8.29
CA ARG A 205 -6.18 6.71 8.51
C ARG A 205 -6.35 7.84 7.53
N TYR A 206 -7.50 7.94 6.89
CA TYR A 206 -7.80 8.99 5.94
C TYR A 206 -9.19 9.54 6.18
N SER A 207 -9.30 10.84 6.47
CA SER A 207 -10.54 11.58 6.70
C SER A 207 -10.50 12.89 5.92
N ASP A 208 -11.64 13.41 5.56
CA ASP A 208 -11.76 14.78 5.09
C ASP A 208 -11.68 15.74 6.29
N LEU A 209 -10.62 16.53 6.35
CA LEU A 209 -10.44 17.54 7.38
C LEU A 209 -10.74 18.95 6.86
N GLY A 210 -11.34 19.08 5.68
CA GLY A 210 -11.63 20.36 5.05
C GLY A 210 -10.37 21.11 4.57
N LEU A 211 -9.25 20.40 4.41
CA LEU A 211 -7.97 20.98 3.99
C LEU A 211 -7.74 20.89 2.48
N GLY A 212 -8.76 20.48 1.71
CA GLY A 212 -8.66 20.23 0.28
C GLY A 212 -7.90 18.94 0.00
N SER A 213 -8.49 17.84 0.40
CA SER A 213 -7.93 16.49 0.23
C SER A 213 -7.50 16.22 -1.21
N LYS A 214 -6.27 15.74 -1.40
CA LYS A 214 -5.72 15.37 -2.71
C LYS A 214 -5.48 13.87 -2.83
N GLY A 215 -5.74 13.12 -1.76
CA GLY A 215 -5.45 11.69 -1.72
C GLY A 215 -3.95 11.38 -1.55
N MET A 216 -3.57 10.18 -1.99
CA MET A 216 -2.20 9.72 -2.02
C MET A 216 -1.67 9.79 -3.45
N SER A 217 -0.51 10.40 -3.63
CA SER A 217 0.14 10.46 -4.94
C SER A 217 0.39 9.09 -5.51
N VAL A 218 0.39 9.02 -6.82
CA VAL A 218 0.64 7.79 -7.58
C VAL A 218 2.11 7.39 -7.45
N HIS A 219 2.34 6.13 -7.15
CA HIS A 219 3.67 5.56 -6.93
C HIS A 219 3.70 4.06 -7.23
N VAL A 220 4.88 3.49 -7.12
CA VAL A 220 5.15 2.05 -7.17
C VAL A 220 5.86 1.68 -5.89
N ASP A 221 5.47 0.60 -5.25
CA ASP A 221 6.09 0.10 -4.02
C ASP A 221 7.33 -0.77 -4.34
N SER A 222 8.36 -0.13 -4.86
CA SER A 222 9.60 -0.78 -5.35
C SER A 222 10.38 -1.57 -4.28
N GLY A 223 9.96 -1.48 -3.01
CA GLY A 223 10.53 -2.25 -1.90
C GLY A 223 9.90 -3.62 -1.71
N ASP A 224 8.74 -3.86 -2.29
CA ASP A 224 8.00 -5.10 -2.12
C ASP A 224 8.62 -6.24 -2.93
N THR A 225 8.36 -7.47 -2.51
CA THR A 225 8.83 -8.64 -3.25
C THR A 225 8.02 -8.86 -4.52
N GLU A 226 8.71 -9.24 -5.59
CA GLU A 226 8.08 -9.66 -6.86
C GLU A 226 7.43 -11.06 -6.75
N ALA A 227 7.70 -11.78 -5.64
CA ALA A 227 7.24 -13.15 -5.45
C ALA A 227 5.75 -13.29 -5.20
N GLY A 228 5.06 -12.20 -4.85
CA GLY A 228 3.66 -12.24 -4.44
C GLY A 228 2.91 -10.96 -4.73
N MET A 229 1.99 -10.66 -3.83
CA MET A 229 1.18 -9.44 -3.88
C MET A 229 1.15 -8.77 -2.51
N THR A 230 0.93 -7.48 -2.51
CA THR A 230 0.67 -6.74 -1.27
C THR A 230 -0.78 -6.89 -0.87
N THR A 231 -1.02 -7.04 0.42
CA THR A 231 -2.37 -7.16 0.97
C THR A 231 -2.72 -5.93 1.78
N MET A 232 -3.96 -5.47 1.71
CA MET A 232 -4.42 -4.28 2.42
C MET A 232 -5.78 -4.53 3.04
N CYS A 233 -5.90 -4.50 4.37
CA CYS A 233 -7.21 -4.46 4.99
C CYS A 233 -7.87 -3.11 4.75
N HIS A 234 -9.19 -3.10 4.63
CA HIS A 234 -9.98 -1.90 4.41
C HIS A 234 -11.19 -1.87 5.32
N PHE A 235 -11.30 -0.80 6.09
CA PHE A 235 -12.43 -0.54 6.97
C PHE A 235 -12.96 0.87 6.75
N ARG A 236 -14.28 1.01 6.86
CA ARG A 236 -14.99 2.29 6.77
C ARG A 236 -15.60 2.59 8.13
N ASP A 237 -15.50 3.83 8.57
CA ASP A 237 -16.17 4.36 9.76
C ASP A 237 -16.96 5.60 9.35
N GLY A 238 -18.28 5.47 9.27
CA GLY A 238 -19.15 6.50 8.71
C GLY A 238 -19.14 6.57 7.18
N GLU A 239 -19.85 7.56 6.65
CA GLU A 239 -20.08 7.74 5.21
C GLU A 239 -19.07 8.70 4.59
N TYR A 240 -18.48 8.28 3.50
CA TYR A 240 -17.60 9.10 2.66
C TYR A 240 -17.62 8.63 1.21
N GLU A 241 -17.25 9.51 0.33
CA GLU A 241 -16.98 9.23 -1.09
C GLU A 241 -15.49 9.40 -1.41
N GLY A 242 -15.02 8.72 -2.45
CA GLY A 242 -13.63 8.76 -2.82
C GLY A 242 -12.75 7.82 -1.98
N ALA A 243 -11.49 8.20 -1.78
CA ALA A 243 -10.46 7.36 -1.15
C ALA A 243 -10.29 6.00 -1.85
N TYR A 244 -10.55 5.92 -3.15
CA TYR A 244 -10.47 4.71 -3.96
C TYR A 244 -9.02 4.35 -4.25
N LEU A 245 -8.68 3.06 -4.15
CA LEU A 245 -7.42 2.57 -4.70
C LEU A 245 -7.51 2.61 -6.23
N THR A 246 -6.59 3.33 -6.86
CA THR A 246 -6.66 3.62 -8.29
C THR A 246 -5.42 3.11 -9.01
N PHE A 247 -5.64 2.49 -10.16
CA PHE A 247 -4.62 2.03 -11.11
C PHE A 247 -4.76 2.85 -12.41
N PRO A 248 -4.04 3.97 -12.54
CA PRO A 248 -4.27 4.91 -13.64
C PRO A 248 -3.90 4.35 -15.03
N ARG A 249 -2.99 3.38 -15.11
CA ARG A 249 -2.68 2.66 -16.35
C ARG A 249 -3.94 2.02 -16.96
N TYR A 250 -4.84 1.54 -16.11
CA TYR A 250 -6.08 0.88 -16.53
C TYR A 250 -7.30 1.77 -16.37
N ARG A 251 -7.10 3.01 -15.92
CA ARG A 251 -8.16 3.95 -15.54
C ARG A 251 -9.21 3.33 -14.62
N LEU A 252 -8.74 2.53 -13.70
CA LEU A 252 -9.54 1.79 -12.74
C LEU A 252 -9.43 2.41 -11.35
N ALA A 253 -10.58 2.56 -10.68
CA ALA A 253 -10.68 2.82 -9.26
C ALA A 253 -11.44 1.68 -8.56
N ILE A 254 -11.00 1.30 -7.37
CA ILE A 254 -11.63 0.27 -6.53
C ILE A 254 -12.17 0.94 -5.27
N ASP A 255 -13.49 0.94 -5.14
CA ASP A 255 -14.20 1.33 -3.93
C ASP A 255 -14.46 0.08 -3.07
N ALA A 256 -13.49 -0.25 -2.22
CA ALA A 256 -13.57 -1.45 -1.42
C ALA A 256 -14.61 -1.33 -0.29
N PRO A 257 -15.40 -2.39 -0.02
CA PRO A 257 -16.37 -2.37 1.06
C PRO A 257 -15.70 -2.37 2.45
N HIS A 258 -16.48 -2.04 3.47
CA HIS A 258 -16.06 -2.24 4.86
C HIS A 258 -15.71 -3.71 5.12
N ASN A 259 -14.74 -3.97 6.00
CA ASN A 259 -14.29 -5.31 6.37
C ASN A 259 -13.80 -6.15 5.18
N SER A 260 -12.99 -5.57 4.30
CA SER A 260 -12.44 -6.29 3.14
C SER A 260 -10.91 -6.36 3.17
N VAL A 261 -10.37 -7.30 2.40
CA VAL A 261 -8.95 -7.36 2.05
C VAL A 261 -8.81 -7.14 0.56
N ILE A 262 -8.03 -6.14 0.19
CA ILE A 262 -7.55 -5.94 -1.17
C ILE A 262 -6.19 -6.63 -1.27
N ILE A 263 -6.01 -7.47 -2.27
CA ILE A 263 -4.74 -8.13 -2.60
C ILE A 263 -4.37 -7.61 -3.98
N ALA A 264 -3.28 -6.87 -4.09
CA ALA A 264 -2.96 -6.15 -5.32
C ALA A 264 -1.47 -6.22 -5.67
N ASP A 265 -1.18 -6.11 -6.96
CA ASP A 265 0.17 -5.93 -7.44
C ASP A 265 0.65 -4.50 -7.12
N SER A 266 1.41 -4.35 -6.04
CA SER A 266 1.98 -3.07 -5.59
C SER A 266 3.14 -2.58 -6.47
N LEU A 267 3.64 -3.41 -7.36
CA LEU A 267 4.64 -3.02 -8.37
C LEU A 267 3.99 -2.37 -9.59
N GLU A 268 2.67 -2.48 -9.75
CA GLU A 268 1.92 -1.66 -10.71
C GLU A 268 1.69 -0.25 -10.13
N LEU A 269 1.67 0.73 -11.01
CA LEU A 269 1.47 2.13 -10.68
C LEU A 269 0.09 2.34 -10.04
N HIS A 270 0.05 2.82 -8.80
CA HIS A 270 -1.19 3.01 -8.04
C HIS A 270 -1.18 4.25 -7.15
N GLY A 271 -2.37 4.68 -6.74
CA GLY A 271 -2.56 5.81 -5.84
C GLY A 271 -3.93 5.75 -5.17
N VAL A 272 -4.27 6.78 -4.41
CA VAL A 272 -5.57 6.88 -3.73
C VAL A 272 -6.20 8.22 -4.07
N THR A 273 -7.48 8.22 -4.45
CA THR A 273 -8.22 9.45 -4.77
C THR A 273 -8.45 10.31 -3.52
N SER A 274 -8.88 11.54 -3.73
CA SER A 274 -9.39 12.39 -2.65
C SER A 274 -10.54 11.72 -1.88
N ILE A 275 -10.79 12.19 -0.67
CA ILE A 275 -11.92 11.78 0.16
C ILE A 275 -12.81 12.99 0.41
N SER A 276 -14.12 12.78 0.50
CA SER A 276 -15.09 13.79 0.91
C SER A 276 -16.18 13.16 1.78
N GLY A 277 -16.66 13.90 2.78
CA GLY A 277 -17.68 13.44 3.71
C GLY A 277 -17.21 13.35 5.15
N GLU A 278 -18.08 12.89 6.04
CA GLU A 278 -17.84 12.86 7.48
C GLU A 278 -17.15 11.56 7.97
N GLY A 279 -17.05 10.56 7.08
CA GLY A 279 -16.49 9.27 7.43
C GLY A 279 -14.95 9.23 7.38
N THR A 280 -14.42 8.12 7.83
CA THR A 280 -12.98 7.83 7.89
C THR A 280 -12.68 6.48 7.25
N ARG A 281 -11.66 6.44 6.41
CA ARG A 281 -11.08 5.22 5.87
C ARG A 281 -9.90 4.79 6.73
N TYR A 282 -9.93 3.55 7.20
CA TYR A 282 -8.81 2.89 7.86
C TYR A 282 -8.27 1.76 6.98
N THR A 283 -6.97 1.73 6.80
CA THR A 283 -6.31 0.65 6.08
C THR A 283 -5.02 0.25 6.77
N CYS A 284 -4.63 -1.00 6.57
CA CYS A 284 -3.29 -1.45 6.87
C CYS A 284 -2.76 -2.23 5.67
N VAL A 285 -1.74 -1.67 5.04
CA VAL A 285 -1.00 -2.31 3.96
C VAL A 285 0.03 -3.25 4.58
N ALA A 286 -0.11 -4.54 4.31
CA ALA A 286 0.80 -5.56 4.78
C ALA A 286 1.62 -6.10 3.61
N TYR A 287 2.93 -5.91 3.67
CA TYR A 287 3.85 -6.23 2.58
C TYR A 287 5.12 -6.92 3.04
N CYS A 288 5.74 -7.63 2.13
CA CYS A 288 7.02 -8.30 2.33
C CYS A 288 8.13 -7.44 1.76
N ASP A 289 8.84 -6.70 2.62
CA ASP A 289 9.96 -5.85 2.19
C ASP A 289 11.18 -6.71 1.84
N ARG A 290 11.47 -6.84 0.54
CA ARG A 290 12.63 -7.60 0.02
C ARG A 290 13.98 -7.13 0.57
N ARG A 291 14.06 -5.88 1.03
CA ARG A 291 15.29 -5.33 1.62
C ARG A 291 15.62 -5.95 2.98
N LEU A 292 14.68 -6.66 3.60
CA LEU A 292 14.89 -7.41 4.86
C LEU A 292 15.47 -8.80 4.63
N ALA A 293 15.51 -9.28 3.39
CA ALA A 293 16.13 -10.55 3.07
C ALA A 293 17.64 -10.54 3.37
N THR A 294 18.16 -11.67 3.85
CA THR A 294 19.57 -11.84 4.16
C THR A 294 20.43 -11.79 2.90
N LYS A 295 21.54 -11.04 2.96
CA LYS A 295 22.48 -10.95 1.83
C LYS A 295 22.95 -12.36 1.42
N GLY A 296 22.74 -12.71 0.16
CA GLY A 296 23.11 -14.00 -0.43
C GLY A 296 21.95 -14.92 -0.75
N GLN A 297 20.77 -14.70 -0.17
CA GLN A 297 19.55 -15.45 -0.51
C GLN A 297 18.69 -14.72 -1.54
N LEU A 298 18.68 -13.37 -1.53
CA LEU A 298 17.96 -12.53 -2.51
C LEU A 298 18.22 -12.95 -3.97
N GLY A 299 19.47 -13.05 -4.37
CA GLY A 299 19.84 -13.36 -5.75
C GLY A 299 19.54 -14.79 -6.21
N LYS A 300 19.32 -15.73 -5.26
CA LYS A 300 18.97 -17.13 -5.58
C LYS A 300 17.46 -17.32 -5.63
N THR A 301 16.75 -16.68 -4.71
CA THR A 301 15.30 -16.84 -4.56
C THR A 301 14.55 -15.97 -5.56
N GLU A 302 14.94 -14.70 -5.77
CA GLU A 302 14.35 -13.85 -6.79
C GLU A 302 14.65 -14.34 -8.22
N LYS A 303 15.85 -14.86 -8.50
CA LYS A 303 16.14 -15.52 -9.78
C LYS A 303 15.32 -16.79 -10.02
N LYS A 304 14.93 -17.51 -8.95
CA LYS A 304 14.02 -18.64 -9.08
C LYS A 304 12.59 -18.19 -9.37
N ILE A 305 12.14 -17.12 -8.72
CA ILE A 305 10.76 -16.61 -8.76
C ILE A 305 10.58 -15.66 -9.95
N GLY A 306 11.54 -14.80 -10.28
CA GLY A 306 11.49 -13.92 -11.46
C GLY A 306 11.50 -14.64 -12.80
N LYS A 307 11.74 -15.95 -12.81
CA LYS A 307 11.41 -16.81 -13.95
C LYS A 307 9.91 -17.06 -14.12
N TYR A 308 9.10 -16.70 -13.14
CA TYR A 308 7.64 -16.79 -13.25
C TYR A 308 7.04 -15.76 -14.20
N SER A 309 7.68 -14.58 -14.37
CA SER A 309 7.27 -13.60 -15.37
C SER A 309 7.57 -14.04 -16.82
N ASP A 310 8.44 -15.04 -16.98
CA ASP A 310 8.92 -15.49 -18.28
C ASP A 310 8.73 -17.01 -18.53
N SER A 311 7.56 -17.58 -18.21
CA SER A 311 7.21 -18.96 -18.66
C SER A 311 7.72 -20.15 -17.82
N ALA A 312 7.99 -20.02 -16.55
CA ALA A 312 8.28 -21.17 -15.70
C ALA A 312 7.00 -21.82 -15.14
N THR A 313 6.88 -23.14 -15.24
CA THR A 313 5.79 -23.90 -14.63
C THR A 313 6.14 -24.33 -13.20
N LEU A 314 5.12 -24.54 -12.35
CA LEU A 314 5.27 -24.98 -10.97
C LEU A 314 6.16 -26.25 -10.83
N GLY A 315 6.24 -27.08 -11.90
CA GLY A 315 7.08 -28.28 -11.97
C GLY A 315 8.59 -28.03 -11.93
N ASP A 316 9.04 -26.76 -12.12
CA ASP A 316 10.45 -26.40 -12.06
C ASP A 316 10.94 -26.12 -10.62
N PHE A 317 10.03 -26.17 -9.63
CA PHE A 317 10.29 -25.83 -8.22
C PHE A 317 10.00 -26.96 -7.22
N LEU A 318 9.41 -28.06 -7.68
CA LEU A 318 9.20 -29.30 -6.95
C LEU A 318 10.26 -30.33 -7.34
#